data_52d76dc44758ff2fbae2ab8dfe852aa1
#
_entry.id   52d76dc44758ff2fbae2ab8dfe852aa1
#
_cell.length_a   1.000
_cell.length_b   1.000
_cell.length_c   1.000
_cell.angle_alpha   90.00
_cell.angle_beta   90.00
_cell.angle_gamma   90.00
#
_symmetry.space_group_name_H-M   'P 1'
#
loop_
_entity.id
_entity.type
_entity.pdbx_description
1 polymer ?
#
loop_
_entity_poly.entity_id
_entity_poly.type
_entity_poly.pdbx_seq_one_letter_code
_entity_poly.pdbx_strand_id
1 'polypeptide(L)' 'MSTGIVKWFNPTKGYGFIQPQGGGQDVFVHISAVERAGLYTLNEGQNVEFEVVSNRGKSSAENLKVK' A
#
# COMPACT_ATOMS: atom_id res chain seq x y z
N MET A 1 8.63 10.24 -1.69
CA MET A 1 7.85 8.99 -1.68
C MET A 1 8.37 8.07 -0.58
N SER A 2 7.48 7.30 -0.01
CA SER A 2 7.85 6.35 1.03
C SER A 2 8.11 4.98 0.44
N THR A 3 8.86 4.17 1.18
CA THR A 3 9.13 2.79 0.79
C THR A 3 8.68 1.89 1.94
N GLY A 4 8.17 0.72 1.61
CA GLY A 4 7.75 -0.22 2.63
C GLY A 4 7.61 -1.62 2.08
N ILE A 5 7.14 -2.50 2.96
CA ILE A 5 6.94 -3.91 2.64
C ILE A 5 5.48 -4.24 2.84
N VAL A 6 4.89 -4.93 1.87
CA VAL A 6 3.50 -5.36 1.97
C VAL A 6 3.38 -6.35 3.11
N LYS A 7 2.56 -6.01 4.11
CA LYS A 7 2.33 -6.88 5.25
C LYS A 7 1.36 -7.99 4.88
N TRP A 8 0.26 -7.62 4.25
CA TRP A 8 -0.68 -8.53 3.63
C TRP A 8 -1.62 -7.76 2.73
N PHE A 9 -2.23 -8.45 1.79
CA PHE A 9 -3.22 -7.86 0.91
C PHE A 9 -4.26 -8.91 0.53
N ASN A 10 -5.52 -8.52 0.55
CA ASN A 10 -6.62 -9.41 0.18
C ASN A 10 -7.39 -8.80 -0.99
N PRO A 11 -7.15 -9.29 -2.23
CA PRO A 11 -7.81 -8.73 -3.40
C PRO A 11 -9.32 -8.97 -3.41
N THR A 12 -9.79 -10.01 -2.74
CA THR A 12 -11.22 -10.28 -2.64
C THR A 12 -11.93 -9.26 -1.78
N LYS A 13 -11.32 -8.88 -0.65
CA LYS A 13 -11.86 -7.83 0.22
C LYS A 13 -11.52 -6.44 -0.30
N GLY A 14 -10.48 -6.33 -1.11
CA GLY A 14 -10.11 -5.09 -1.78
C GLY A 14 -9.22 -4.17 -0.96
N TYR A 15 -8.44 -4.69 -0.01
CA TYR A 15 -7.52 -3.85 0.75
C TYR A 15 -6.41 -4.66 1.41
N GLY A 16 -5.43 -3.94 1.92
CA GLY A 16 -4.32 -4.52 2.64
C GLY A 16 -3.55 -3.45 3.40
N PHE A 17 -2.37 -3.82 3.90
CA PHE A 17 -1.53 -2.92 4.67
C PHE A 17 -0.08 -3.03 4.25
N ILE A 18 0.61 -1.90 4.27
CA ILE A 18 2.03 -1.79 3.97
C ILE A 18 2.73 -1.30 5.23
N GLN A 19 3.80 -1.99 5.61
CA GLN A 19 4.62 -1.56 6.74
C GLN A 19 5.69 -0.61 6.23
N PRO A 20 5.69 0.67 6.66
CA PRO A 20 6.72 1.61 6.22
C PRO A 20 8.10 1.18 6.66
N GLN A 21 9.10 1.45 5.81
CA GLN A 21 10.48 1.05 6.08
C GLN A 21 11.06 1.69 7.33
N GLY A 22 10.70 2.92 7.61
CA GLY A 22 11.18 3.64 8.79
C GLY A 22 10.50 3.29 10.09
N GLY A 23 9.57 2.33 10.06
CA GLY A 23 8.75 1.98 11.21
C GLY A 23 7.49 2.84 11.27
N GLY A 24 6.77 2.75 12.38
CA GLY A 24 5.51 3.45 12.56
C GLY A 24 4.32 2.58 12.23
N GLN A 25 3.17 3.22 12.06
CA GLN A 25 1.92 2.51 11.81
C GLN A 25 1.85 1.99 10.39
N ASP A 26 1.22 0.85 10.22
CA ASP A 26 0.95 0.31 8.89
C ASP A 26 0.06 1.26 8.12
N VAL A 27 0.31 1.34 6.80
CA VAL A 27 -0.43 2.22 5.92
C VAL A 27 -1.46 1.40 5.14
N PHE A 28 -2.70 1.83 5.20
CA PHE A 28 -3.80 1.18 4.48
C PHE A 28 -3.61 1.36 2.99
N VAL A 29 -3.90 0.30 2.21
CA VAL A 29 -3.90 0.37 0.75
C VAL A 29 -5.19 -0.24 0.22
N HIS A 30 -5.91 0.51 -0.60
CA HIS A 30 -7.14 0.03 -1.23
C HIS A 30 -6.83 -0.52 -2.61
N ILE A 31 -7.63 -1.48 -3.07
CA ILE A 31 -7.41 -2.11 -4.37
C ILE A 31 -7.45 -1.11 -5.52
N SER A 32 -8.17 -0.01 -5.38
CA SER A 32 -8.20 1.02 -6.42
C SER A 32 -6.80 1.60 -6.68
N ALA A 33 -5.99 1.76 -5.63
CA ALA A 33 -4.62 2.24 -5.78
C ALA A 33 -3.75 1.19 -6.47
N VAL A 34 -3.99 -0.09 -6.18
CA VAL A 34 -3.28 -1.20 -6.82
C VAL A 34 -3.62 -1.22 -8.31
N GLU A 35 -4.88 -1.08 -8.65
CA GLU A 35 -5.33 -1.08 -10.05
C GLU A 35 -4.77 0.11 -10.82
N ARG A 36 -4.71 1.29 -10.20
CA ARG A 36 -4.12 2.47 -10.84
C ARG A 36 -2.64 2.29 -11.14
N ALA A 37 -1.97 1.43 -10.38
CA ALA A 37 -0.56 1.12 -10.62
C ALA A 37 -0.38 0.05 -11.68
N GLY A 38 -1.47 -0.46 -12.26
CA GLY A 38 -1.42 -1.51 -13.27
C GLY A 38 -1.26 -2.90 -12.70
N LEU A 39 -1.59 -3.06 -11.42
CA LEU A 39 -1.46 -4.34 -10.72
C LEU A 39 -2.83 -4.89 -10.39
N TYR A 40 -2.89 -6.18 -10.04
CA TYR A 40 -4.13 -6.82 -9.60
C TYR A 40 -4.13 -7.12 -8.12
N THR A 41 -2.96 -7.30 -7.54
CA THR A 41 -2.80 -7.66 -6.14
C THR A 41 -1.40 -7.27 -5.70
N LEU A 42 -1.16 -7.35 -4.41
CA LEU A 42 0.17 -7.19 -3.83
C LEU A 42 0.51 -8.47 -3.07
N ASN A 43 1.77 -8.88 -3.17
CA ASN A 43 2.23 -10.09 -2.50
C ASN A 43 2.84 -9.75 -1.15
N GLU A 44 2.57 -10.58 -0.17
CA GLU A 44 3.15 -10.43 1.17
C GLU A 44 4.67 -10.43 1.08
N GLY A 45 5.29 -9.45 1.76
CA GLY A 45 6.74 -9.31 1.75
C GLY A 45 7.31 -8.54 0.57
N GLN A 46 6.45 -8.09 -0.35
CA GLN A 46 6.89 -7.37 -1.53
C GLN A 46 7.31 -5.95 -1.19
N ASN A 47 8.43 -5.49 -1.78
CA ASN A 47 8.88 -4.11 -1.60
C ASN A 47 8.12 -3.19 -2.55
N VAL A 48 7.60 -2.10 -2.00
CA VAL A 48 6.84 -1.13 -2.78
C VAL A 48 7.24 0.30 -2.41
N GLU A 49 7.14 1.20 -3.38
CA GLU A 49 7.18 2.63 -3.13
C GLU A 49 5.77 3.17 -3.21
N PHE A 50 5.47 4.16 -2.40
CA PHE A 50 4.14 4.72 -2.35
C PHE A 50 4.15 6.13 -1.78
N GLU A 51 3.05 6.85 -1.97
CA GLU A 51 2.82 8.12 -1.32
C GLU A 51 1.75 7.93 -0.24
N VAL A 52 1.98 8.55 0.91
CA VAL A 52 0.99 8.55 1.98
C VAL A 52 0.07 9.74 1.77
N VAL A 53 -1.20 9.46 1.56
CA VAL A 53 -2.22 10.49 1.37
C VAL A 53 -3.16 10.44 2.56
N SER A 54 -3.35 11.60 3.19
CA SER A 54 -4.24 11.70 4.34
C SER A 54 -5.57 12.31 3.89
N ASN A 55 -6.66 11.67 4.26
CA ASN A 55 -8.00 12.13 3.92
C ASN A 55 -8.90 11.89 5.11
N ARG A 56 -9.46 12.97 5.66
CA ARG A 56 -10.36 12.92 6.82
C ARG A 56 -9.72 12.19 8.01
N GLY A 57 -8.43 12.44 8.24
CA GLY A 57 -7.72 11.83 9.36
C GLY A 57 -7.30 10.38 9.14
N LYS A 58 -7.54 9.85 7.95
CA LYS A 58 -7.11 8.49 7.58
C LYS A 58 -6.01 8.56 6.54
N SER A 59 -4.98 7.75 6.70
CA SER A 59 -3.87 7.68 5.76
C SER A 59 -4.00 6.46 4.87
N SER A 60 -3.67 6.63 3.61
CA SER A 60 -3.68 5.52 2.65
C SER A 60 -2.51 5.65 1.70
N ALA A 61 -2.12 4.52 1.12
CA ALA A 61 -1.04 4.47 0.14
C ALA A 61 -1.60 4.71 -1.26
N GLU A 62 -0.96 5.61 -2.01
CA GLU A 62 -1.31 5.92 -3.38
C GLU A 62 -0.04 5.90 -4.23
N ASN A 63 -0.22 5.92 -5.55
CA ASN A 63 0.90 5.96 -6.50
C ASN A 63 1.91 4.85 -6.24
N LEU A 64 1.42 3.61 -6.18
CA LEU A 64 2.24 2.46 -5.86
C LEU A 64 3.20 2.11 -7.00
N LYS A 65 4.41 1.75 -6.61
CA LYS A 65 5.40 1.19 -7.54
C LYS A 65 6.03 -0.02 -6.88
N VAL A 66 5.98 -1.15 -7.56
CA VAL A 66 6.62 -2.37 -7.09
C VAL A 66 8.09 -2.34 -7.49
N LYS A 67 8.94 -2.62 -6.54
CA LYS A 67 10.39 -2.69 -6.78
C LYS A 67 10.83 -4.07 -7.19
#